data_a045dd1c37f447200c1d86782c84b566
#
_entry.id   a045dd1c37f447200c1d86782c84b566
#
_cell.length_a   1.000
_cell.length_b   1.000
_cell.length_c   1.000
_cell.angle_alpha   90.00
_cell.angle_beta   90.00
_cell.angle_gamma   90.00
#
_symmetry.space_group_name_H-M   'P 1'
#
loop_
_entity.id
_entity.type
_entity.pdbx_description
1 polymer ?
#
loop_
_entity_poly.entity_id
_entity_poly.type
_entity_poly.pdbx_seq_one_letter_code
_entity_poly.pdbx_strand_id
1 'polypeptide(L)'
;MSALRSLAWEGESLRLLDQTKLPTEITYLRCRDYREVADAIRILAVRGAPAIGVAAAYAVLLAYRECLLSSDISAAFHHACQEISAARPTAVNLSWAVSEMEKVFARYPAKEAGDALLAKARNIEAEDIHTCRSIGENGADLFQGRKGLRILTHCNTGALATAGIGTAFGVLSVLHERGAIECVYADETRPLLQGSRLTATELMEGHIPCCLISDTMSASVMRDKKIDAIIVGADRIAANGDTANKIGTYGLAVMAAYHHIPFYIAAPFSTFDFSIASGKEIVIEERDPDEVRGFAGVYSAPKDVPVYNPAFDVTPSSLIAGIITEKGVLKAPYEAAIEKYKKELSK
;
A
#
# COMPACT_ATOMS: atom_id res chain seq x y z
N MET A 1 -6.82 17.49 2.49
CA MET A 1 -6.21 16.20 2.94
C MET A 1 -7.30 15.41 3.63
N SER A 2 -7.39 14.11 3.37
CA SER A 2 -8.35 13.24 4.07
C SER A 2 -8.16 13.34 5.59
N ALA A 3 -9.26 13.47 6.32
CA ALA A 3 -9.26 13.44 7.79
C ALA A 3 -9.05 11.99 8.33
N LEU A 4 -9.22 10.99 7.47
CA LEU A 4 -9.09 9.58 7.82
C LEU A 4 -7.60 9.20 7.94
N ARG A 5 -7.25 8.58 9.07
CA ARG A 5 -5.94 7.97 9.29
C ARG A 5 -6.13 6.47 9.53
N SER A 6 -5.32 5.65 8.86
CA SER A 6 -5.36 4.19 9.02
C SER A 6 -5.03 3.76 10.44
N LEU A 7 -4.09 4.46 11.09
CA LEU A 7 -3.62 4.12 12.43
C LEU A 7 -3.15 5.37 13.21
N ALA A 8 -3.09 5.24 14.54
CA ALA A 8 -2.49 6.23 15.43
C ALA A 8 -2.07 5.57 16.75
N TRP A 9 -0.84 5.86 17.21
CA TRP A 9 -0.39 5.44 18.52
C TRP A 9 -0.92 6.37 19.61
N GLU A 10 -1.66 5.83 20.58
CA GLU A 10 -2.30 6.57 21.68
C GLU A 10 -1.66 6.25 23.04
N GLY A 11 -0.32 6.26 23.10
CA GLY A 11 0.46 6.07 24.33
C GLY A 11 0.55 4.61 24.80
N GLU A 12 -0.56 3.93 25.01
CA GLU A 12 -0.62 2.54 25.50
C GLU A 12 -1.36 1.59 24.56
N SER A 13 -1.96 2.11 23.50
CA SER A 13 -2.73 1.35 22.53
C SER A 13 -2.48 1.85 21.12
N LEU A 14 -2.66 0.97 20.14
CA LEU A 14 -2.72 1.32 18.75
C LEU A 14 -4.18 1.44 18.33
N ARG A 15 -4.59 2.62 17.89
CA ARG A 15 -5.89 2.83 17.27
C ARG A 15 -5.79 2.54 15.79
N LEU A 16 -6.65 1.66 15.28
CA LEU A 16 -6.73 1.27 13.86
C LEU A 16 -8.11 1.61 13.32
N LEU A 17 -8.19 2.21 12.15
CA LEU A 17 -9.46 2.35 11.43
C LEU A 17 -9.85 0.97 10.87
N ASP A 18 -11.03 0.48 11.23
CA ASP A 18 -11.54 -0.78 10.69
C ASP A 18 -12.01 -0.59 9.24
N GLN A 19 -11.11 -0.86 8.30
CA GLN A 19 -11.40 -0.71 6.87
C GLN A 19 -12.37 -1.76 6.33
N THR A 20 -12.70 -2.81 7.10
CA THR A 20 -13.71 -3.79 6.71
C THR A 20 -15.12 -3.20 6.75
N LYS A 21 -15.33 -2.13 7.54
CA LYS A 21 -16.60 -1.44 7.71
C LYS A 21 -16.83 -0.31 6.72
N LEU A 22 -15.77 0.18 6.08
CA LEU A 22 -15.89 1.22 5.07
C LEU A 22 -16.61 0.70 3.81
N PRO A 23 -17.41 1.55 3.14
CA PRO A 23 -17.67 2.97 3.40
C PRO A 23 -18.82 3.23 4.37
N THR A 24 -19.53 2.19 4.83
CA THR A 24 -20.80 2.33 5.55
C THR A 24 -20.65 2.84 6.98
N GLU A 25 -19.52 2.50 7.63
CA GLU A 25 -19.24 2.90 9.00
C GLU A 25 -17.79 3.32 9.16
N ILE A 26 -17.54 4.40 9.90
CA ILE A 26 -16.21 4.81 10.35
C ILE A 26 -16.05 4.37 11.81
N THR A 27 -15.42 3.24 12.02
CA THR A 27 -15.18 2.65 13.34
C THR A 27 -13.70 2.41 13.57
N TYR A 28 -13.29 2.47 14.83
CA TYR A 28 -11.88 2.28 15.20
C TYR A 28 -11.74 1.13 16.20
N LEU A 29 -10.77 0.27 15.92
CA LEU A 29 -10.29 -0.73 16.88
C LEU A 29 -9.23 -0.09 17.76
N ARG A 30 -9.29 -0.33 19.06
CA ARG A 30 -8.26 0.11 20.02
C ARG A 30 -7.53 -1.12 20.53
N CYS A 31 -6.41 -1.44 19.90
CA CYS A 31 -5.59 -2.60 20.21
C CYS A 31 -4.63 -2.30 21.36
N ARG A 32 -4.75 -3.05 22.45
CA ARG A 32 -3.86 -2.99 23.62
C ARG A 32 -2.94 -4.20 23.72
N ASP A 33 -3.21 -5.22 22.93
CA ASP A 33 -2.51 -6.47 22.81
C ASP A 33 -2.01 -6.61 21.36
N TYR A 34 -0.83 -7.18 21.17
CA TYR A 34 -0.26 -7.40 19.84
C TYR A 34 -1.06 -8.39 18.99
N ARG A 35 -1.77 -9.33 19.63
CA ARG A 35 -2.62 -10.32 18.94
C ARG A 35 -3.83 -9.63 18.30
N GLU A 36 -4.40 -8.61 18.97
CA GLU A 36 -5.47 -7.79 18.40
C GLU A 36 -5.00 -7.07 17.12
N VAL A 37 -3.74 -6.58 17.09
CA VAL A 37 -3.15 -5.97 15.89
C VAL A 37 -2.91 -7.03 14.81
N ALA A 38 -2.39 -8.20 15.18
CA ALA A 38 -2.16 -9.32 14.25
C ALA A 38 -3.49 -9.80 13.63
N ASP A 39 -4.57 -9.87 14.41
CA ASP A 39 -5.90 -10.21 13.93
C ASP A 39 -6.46 -9.12 13.00
N ALA A 40 -6.29 -7.84 13.34
CA ALA A 40 -6.68 -6.72 12.48
C ALA A 40 -5.96 -6.76 11.11
N ILE A 41 -4.68 -7.17 11.08
CA ILE A 41 -3.93 -7.40 9.84
C ILE A 41 -4.51 -8.59 9.06
N ARG A 42 -4.81 -9.68 9.74
CA ARG A 42 -5.32 -10.93 9.14
C ARG A 42 -6.67 -10.74 8.47
N ILE A 43 -7.60 -10.02 9.12
CA ILE A 43 -8.94 -9.74 8.59
C ILE A 43 -8.99 -8.52 7.65
N LEU A 44 -7.84 -7.90 7.35
CA LEU A 44 -7.73 -6.69 6.52
C LEU A 44 -8.42 -5.45 7.12
N ALA A 45 -8.62 -5.37 8.42
CA ALA A 45 -9.05 -4.15 9.10
C ALA A 45 -7.98 -3.06 8.97
N VAL A 46 -6.69 -3.44 8.96
CA VAL A 46 -5.57 -2.64 8.46
C VAL A 46 -4.93 -3.35 7.27
N ARG A 47 -4.69 -2.64 6.16
CA ARG A 47 -4.18 -3.19 4.89
C ARG A 47 -3.31 -2.16 4.17
N GLY A 48 -2.62 -2.61 3.09
CA GLY A 48 -1.61 -1.83 2.40
C GLY A 48 -0.22 -2.08 3.01
N ALA A 49 0.78 -2.37 2.17
CA ALA A 49 2.09 -2.79 2.64
C ALA A 49 2.73 -1.83 3.66
N PRO A 50 2.74 -0.49 3.44
CA PRO A 50 3.30 0.44 4.41
C PRO A 50 2.53 0.48 5.74
N ALA A 51 1.19 0.60 5.70
CA ALA A 51 0.38 0.66 6.93
C ALA A 51 0.53 -0.62 7.78
N ILE A 52 0.61 -1.79 7.14
CA ILE A 52 0.86 -3.06 7.83
C ILE A 52 2.24 -3.05 8.51
N GLY A 53 3.27 -2.51 7.86
CA GLY A 53 4.61 -2.38 8.45
C GLY A 53 4.62 -1.49 9.69
N VAL A 54 3.98 -0.33 9.63
CA VAL A 54 3.86 0.58 10.79
C VAL A 54 3.04 -0.07 11.91
N ALA A 55 1.91 -0.72 11.59
CA ALA A 55 1.10 -1.44 12.57
C ALA A 55 1.89 -2.57 13.26
N ALA A 56 2.70 -3.31 12.48
CA ALA A 56 3.56 -4.37 13.01
C ALA A 56 4.62 -3.84 13.98
N ALA A 57 5.24 -2.69 13.67
CA ALA A 57 6.21 -2.07 14.59
C ALA A 57 5.58 -1.73 15.94
N TYR A 58 4.37 -1.18 15.95
CA TYR A 58 3.63 -0.93 17.19
C TYR A 58 3.13 -2.21 17.86
N ALA A 59 2.77 -3.26 17.10
CA ALA A 59 2.44 -4.57 17.66
C ALA A 59 3.63 -5.17 18.43
N VAL A 60 4.86 -5.08 17.88
CA VAL A 60 6.08 -5.53 18.58
C VAL A 60 6.30 -4.75 19.87
N LEU A 61 6.00 -3.44 19.89
CA LEU A 61 6.08 -2.65 21.12
C LEU A 61 5.04 -3.09 22.18
N LEU A 62 3.81 -3.43 21.76
CA LEU A 62 2.78 -4.01 22.65
C LEU A 62 3.24 -5.37 23.19
N ALA A 63 3.76 -6.23 22.32
CA ALA A 63 4.31 -7.53 22.71
C ALA A 63 5.45 -7.40 23.73
N TYR A 64 6.38 -6.46 23.52
CA TYR A 64 7.48 -6.22 24.45
C TYR A 64 6.97 -5.91 25.86
N ARG A 65 5.94 -5.06 25.99
CA ARG A 65 5.35 -4.70 27.30
C ARG A 65 4.78 -5.92 28.04
N GLU A 66 4.14 -6.84 27.31
CA GLU A 66 3.65 -8.09 27.88
C GLU A 66 4.82 -9.00 28.30
N CYS A 67 5.86 -9.09 27.47
CA CYS A 67 7.03 -9.90 27.72
C CYS A 67 7.81 -9.52 29.00
N LEU A 68 7.70 -8.26 29.46
CA LEU A 68 8.29 -7.81 30.71
C LEU A 68 7.79 -8.59 31.95
N LEU A 69 6.64 -9.25 31.84
CA LEU A 69 6.07 -10.11 32.89
C LEU A 69 6.59 -11.53 32.84
N SER A 70 7.33 -11.91 31.80
CA SER A 70 7.89 -13.25 31.60
C SER A 70 9.17 -13.47 32.42
N SER A 71 9.41 -14.71 32.84
CA SER A 71 10.69 -15.12 33.44
C SER A 71 11.86 -15.08 32.43
N ASP A 72 11.57 -15.32 31.15
CA ASP A 72 12.51 -15.15 30.03
C ASP A 72 11.93 -14.16 29.01
N ILE A 73 12.29 -12.89 29.18
CA ILE A 73 11.81 -11.80 28.34
C ILE A 73 12.26 -12.01 26.89
N SER A 74 13.49 -12.47 26.66
CA SER A 74 14.03 -12.60 25.32
C SER A 74 13.32 -13.70 24.53
N ALA A 75 13.13 -14.88 25.13
CA ALA A 75 12.41 -15.98 24.47
C ALA A 75 10.94 -15.59 24.17
N ALA A 76 10.25 -14.96 25.13
CA ALA A 76 8.88 -14.50 24.96
C ALA A 76 8.76 -13.45 23.86
N PHE A 77 9.72 -12.50 23.77
CA PHE A 77 9.75 -11.47 22.74
C PHE A 77 9.93 -12.05 21.35
N HIS A 78 10.90 -12.94 21.14
CA HIS A 78 11.09 -13.58 19.85
C HIS A 78 9.89 -14.43 19.42
N HIS A 79 9.24 -15.13 20.36
CA HIS A 79 8.01 -15.87 20.07
C HIS A 79 6.90 -14.93 19.58
N ALA A 80 6.65 -13.82 20.27
CA ALA A 80 5.67 -12.84 19.87
C ALA A 80 5.98 -12.21 18.48
N CYS A 81 7.24 -11.93 18.17
CA CYS A 81 7.68 -11.47 16.85
C CYS A 81 7.36 -12.49 15.75
N GLN A 82 7.52 -13.79 16.02
CA GLN A 82 7.13 -14.84 15.09
C GLN A 82 5.61 -14.89 14.87
N GLU A 83 4.81 -14.78 15.94
CA GLU A 83 3.34 -14.74 15.84
C GLU A 83 2.86 -13.53 15.01
N ILE A 84 3.43 -12.35 15.23
CA ILE A 84 3.12 -11.14 14.43
C ILE A 84 3.47 -11.37 12.97
N SER A 85 4.67 -11.90 12.68
CA SER A 85 5.11 -12.18 11.31
C SER A 85 4.22 -13.20 10.59
N ALA A 86 3.66 -14.16 11.32
CA ALA A 86 2.77 -15.18 10.79
C ALA A 86 1.34 -14.65 10.47
N ALA A 87 1.00 -13.43 10.87
CA ALA A 87 -0.32 -12.86 10.57
C ALA A 87 -0.57 -12.72 9.06
N ARG A 88 0.48 -12.36 8.27
CA ARG A 88 0.47 -12.36 6.80
C ARG A 88 1.86 -12.68 6.24
N PRO A 89 2.19 -13.96 6.01
CA PRO A 89 3.52 -14.37 5.57
C PRO A 89 3.98 -13.75 4.23
N THR A 90 3.04 -13.37 3.36
CA THR A 90 3.32 -12.75 2.06
C THR A 90 3.59 -11.24 2.14
N ALA A 91 3.31 -10.60 3.28
CA ALA A 91 3.48 -9.16 3.45
C ALA A 91 4.93 -8.81 3.84
N VAL A 92 5.75 -8.47 2.85
CA VAL A 92 7.18 -8.16 3.02
C VAL A 92 7.41 -7.06 4.06
N ASN A 93 6.63 -5.99 4.05
CA ASN A 93 6.79 -4.87 4.98
C ASN A 93 6.49 -5.25 6.44
N LEU A 94 5.63 -6.25 6.66
CA LEU A 94 5.37 -6.77 8.01
C LEU A 94 6.62 -7.41 8.59
N SER A 95 7.18 -8.38 7.87
CA SER A 95 8.39 -9.10 8.31
C SER A 95 9.60 -8.17 8.42
N TRP A 96 9.72 -7.20 7.51
CA TRP A 96 10.76 -6.16 7.57
C TRP A 96 10.65 -5.33 8.86
N ALA A 97 9.46 -4.82 9.19
CA ALA A 97 9.26 -4.01 10.38
C ALA A 97 9.55 -4.79 11.65
N VAL A 98 9.08 -6.04 11.75
CA VAL A 98 9.38 -6.92 12.88
C VAL A 98 10.90 -7.11 13.02
N SER A 99 11.61 -7.43 11.92
CA SER A 99 13.07 -7.60 11.93
C SER A 99 13.81 -6.33 12.37
N GLU A 100 13.36 -5.15 11.94
CA GLU A 100 13.93 -3.87 12.38
C GLU A 100 13.75 -3.66 13.89
N MET A 101 12.60 -4.04 14.43
CA MET A 101 12.34 -3.96 15.88
C MET A 101 13.19 -4.97 16.66
N GLU A 102 13.36 -6.20 16.16
CA GLU A 102 14.25 -7.21 16.77
C GLU A 102 15.71 -6.74 16.80
N LYS A 103 16.19 -6.08 15.73
CA LYS A 103 17.54 -5.49 15.70
C LYS A 103 17.73 -4.41 16.77
N VAL A 104 16.69 -3.64 17.06
CA VAL A 104 16.74 -2.66 18.16
C VAL A 104 16.75 -3.38 19.50
N PHE A 105 15.85 -4.34 19.72
CA PHE A 105 15.80 -5.11 20.97
C PHE A 105 17.15 -5.75 21.32
N ALA A 106 17.84 -6.34 20.33
CA ALA A 106 19.13 -7.00 20.52
C ALA A 106 20.29 -6.08 20.96
N ARG A 107 20.11 -4.74 20.87
CA ARG A 107 21.14 -3.74 21.25
C ARG A 107 21.05 -3.29 22.70
N TYR A 108 19.99 -3.66 23.40
CA TYR A 108 19.73 -3.19 24.77
C TYR A 108 19.52 -4.35 25.71
N PRO A 109 19.79 -4.20 27.02
CA PRO A 109 19.32 -5.15 28.01
C PRO A 109 17.79 -5.34 27.87
N ALA A 110 17.33 -6.58 27.95
CA ALA A 110 15.93 -6.91 27.65
C ALA A 110 14.89 -6.07 28.41
N LYS A 111 15.18 -5.66 29.66
CA LYS A 111 14.30 -4.81 30.48
C LYS A 111 14.32 -3.33 30.11
N GLU A 112 15.31 -2.86 29.33
CA GLU A 112 15.57 -1.44 29.07
C GLU A 112 15.28 -1.04 27.62
N ALA A 113 14.83 -2.00 26.76
CA ALA A 113 14.62 -1.77 25.33
C ALA A 113 13.39 -0.90 25.00
N GLY A 114 12.48 -0.67 25.96
CA GLY A 114 11.16 -0.08 25.70
C GLY A 114 11.17 1.28 25.00
N ASP A 115 11.96 2.22 25.50
CA ASP A 115 12.05 3.57 24.92
C ASP A 115 12.68 3.54 23.52
N ALA A 116 13.68 2.67 23.31
CA ALA A 116 14.31 2.49 22.01
C ALA A 116 13.35 1.85 20.98
N LEU A 117 12.55 0.88 21.40
CA LEU A 117 11.51 0.26 20.58
C LEU A 117 10.41 1.27 20.22
N LEU A 118 9.95 2.09 21.18
CA LEU A 118 8.97 3.15 20.89
C LEU A 118 9.55 4.18 19.92
N ALA A 119 10.79 4.60 20.12
CA ALA A 119 11.46 5.54 19.22
C ALA A 119 11.57 4.96 17.80
N LYS A 120 11.92 3.67 17.66
CA LYS A 120 12.00 2.99 16.35
C LYS A 120 10.63 2.89 15.67
N ALA A 121 9.57 2.53 16.41
CA ALA A 121 8.22 2.45 15.83
C ALA A 121 7.74 3.82 15.32
N ARG A 122 7.96 4.89 16.10
CA ARG A 122 7.67 6.27 15.68
C ARG A 122 8.50 6.72 14.47
N ASN A 123 9.75 6.27 14.39
CA ASN A 123 10.60 6.58 13.24
C ASN A 123 10.11 5.90 11.98
N ILE A 124 9.70 4.63 12.05
CA ILE A 124 9.09 3.90 10.92
C ILE A 124 7.83 4.62 10.44
N GLU A 125 6.96 5.08 11.35
CA GLU A 125 5.77 5.88 11.00
C GLU A 125 6.15 7.21 10.33
N ALA A 126 7.09 7.96 10.91
CA ALA A 126 7.53 9.25 10.39
C ALA A 126 8.22 9.13 9.02
N GLU A 127 9.03 8.10 8.82
CA GLU A 127 9.66 7.79 7.54
C GLU A 127 8.61 7.48 6.46
N ASP A 128 7.56 6.72 6.78
CA ASP A 128 6.48 6.43 5.83
C ASP A 128 5.70 7.70 5.46
N ILE A 129 5.39 8.56 6.45
CA ILE A 129 4.75 9.86 6.19
C ILE A 129 5.59 10.72 5.26
N HIS A 130 6.89 10.83 5.51
CA HIS A 130 7.82 11.59 4.68
C HIS A 130 7.94 11.00 3.27
N THR A 131 8.08 9.70 3.17
CA THR A 131 8.15 8.94 1.90
C THR A 131 6.92 9.18 1.05
N CYS A 132 5.71 9.08 1.62
CA CYS A 132 4.47 9.36 0.92
C CYS A 132 4.42 10.80 0.37
N ARG A 133 4.83 11.78 1.17
CA ARG A 133 4.86 13.18 0.73
C ARG A 133 5.85 13.39 -0.41
N SER A 134 7.05 12.85 -0.33
CA SER A 134 8.08 12.94 -1.36
C SER A 134 7.64 12.27 -2.68
N ILE A 135 7.01 11.10 -2.62
CA ILE A 135 6.40 10.44 -3.80
C ILE A 135 5.35 11.37 -4.42
N GLY A 136 4.47 11.94 -3.60
CA GLY A 136 3.45 12.86 -4.04
C GLY A 136 4.01 14.06 -4.81
N GLU A 137 5.04 14.69 -4.27
CA GLU A 137 5.70 15.85 -4.87
C GLU A 137 6.44 15.49 -6.17
N ASN A 138 7.26 14.43 -6.15
CA ASN A 138 7.99 13.96 -7.33
C ASN A 138 7.06 13.56 -8.47
N GLY A 139 5.92 12.91 -8.14
CA GLY A 139 4.92 12.57 -9.13
C GLY A 139 4.17 13.78 -9.68
N ALA A 140 3.81 14.74 -8.82
CA ALA A 140 3.15 15.96 -9.24
C ALA A 140 4.03 16.86 -10.13
N ASP A 141 5.36 16.80 -9.95
CA ASP A 141 6.31 17.56 -10.77
C ASP A 141 6.35 17.08 -12.24
N LEU A 142 5.94 15.86 -12.54
CA LEU A 142 5.75 15.38 -13.93
C LEU A 142 4.69 16.20 -14.69
N PHE A 143 3.80 16.86 -13.98
CA PHE A 143 2.68 17.62 -14.53
C PHE A 143 2.81 19.12 -14.26
N GLN A 144 4.02 19.61 -13.98
CA GLN A 144 4.26 21.01 -13.65
C GLN A 144 3.68 21.94 -14.73
N GLY A 145 2.92 22.96 -14.30
CA GLY A 145 2.27 23.93 -15.18
C GLY A 145 0.99 23.46 -15.86
N ARG A 146 0.63 22.17 -15.75
CA ARG A 146 -0.62 21.65 -16.33
C ARG A 146 -1.80 21.89 -15.38
N LYS A 147 -2.98 22.06 -15.98
CA LYS A 147 -4.27 22.24 -15.31
C LYS A 147 -5.32 21.35 -16.00
N GLY A 148 -6.41 21.10 -15.29
CA GLY A 148 -7.53 20.32 -15.84
C GLY A 148 -7.18 18.88 -16.08
N LEU A 149 -6.29 18.31 -15.23
CA LEU A 149 -5.83 16.92 -15.37
C LEU A 149 -6.93 15.93 -15.03
N ARG A 150 -7.09 14.94 -15.89
CA ARG A 150 -7.95 13.77 -15.71
C ARG A 150 -7.08 12.55 -15.52
N ILE A 151 -7.07 12.03 -14.31
CA ILE A 151 -6.19 10.91 -13.91
C ILE A 151 -7.05 9.68 -13.63
N LEU A 152 -6.63 8.52 -14.12
CA LEU A 152 -7.23 7.24 -13.76
C LEU A 152 -6.36 6.52 -12.74
N THR A 153 -6.99 5.90 -11.74
CA THR A 153 -6.30 5.12 -10.71
C THR A 153 -7.03 3.82 -10.41
N HIS A 154 -6.33 2.87 -9.81
CA HIS A 154 -6.81 1.54 -9.50
C HIS A 154 -6.41 1.13 -8.08
N CYS A 155 -7.25 0.33 -7.41
CA CYS A 155 -7.09 -0.10 -6.03
C CYS A 155 -7.12 1.06 -5.03
N ASN A 156 -6.48 0.90 -3.88
CA ASN A 156 -6.33 1.94 -2.88
C ASN A 156 -4.87 2.07 -2.44
N THR A 157 -4.35 3.27 -2.55
CA THR A 157 -2.96 3.63 -2.28
C THR A 157 -2.85 4.92 -1.45
N GLY A 158 -3.93 5.29 -0.76
CA GLY A 158 -4.03 6.52 0.02
C GLY A 158 -3.60 6.37 1.49
N ALA A 159 -4.10 7.27 2.33
CA ALA A 159 -3.85 7.30 3.77
C ALA A 159 -4.36 6.02 4.48
N LEU A 160 -5.31 5.32 3.87
CA LEU A 160 -5.80 4.03 4.38
C LEU A 160 -4.80 2.88 4.14
N ALA A 161 -3.86 3.04 3.21
CA ALA A 161 -2.84 2.04 2.88
C ALA A 161 -1.44 2.36 3.45
N THR A 162 -1.27 3.54 4.06
CA THR A 162 0.00 4.08 4.55
C THR A 162 -0.20 4.76 5.91
N ALA A 163 0.86 5.31 6.49
CA ALA A 163 0.74 6.25 7.61
C ALA A 163 0.66 7.73 7.14
N GLY A 164 0.98 7.99 5.87
CA GLY A 164 0.99 9.32 5.25
C GLY A 164 -0.20 9.57 4.32
N ILE A 165 0.03 10.38 3.29
CA ILE A 165 -0.97 10.75 2.27
C ILE A 165 -1.13 9.69 1.16
N GLY A 166 -0.41 8.58 1.26
CA GLY A 166 -0.40 7.55 0.23
C GLY A 166 0.69 7.71 -0.83
N THR A 167 0.76 6.74 -1.72
CA THR A 167 1.71 6.70 -2.84
C THR A 167 1.10 7.28 -4.11
N ALA A 168 0.42 6.49 -4.95
CA ALA A 168 -0.29 7.04 -6.11
C ALA A 168 -1.36 8.05 -5.70
N PHE A 169 -2.10 7.79 -4.63
CA PHE A 169 -3.04 8.77 -4.07
C PHE A 169 -2.32 10.02 -3.54
N GLY A 170 -1.09 9.88 -3.03
CA GLY A 170 -0.24 11.01 -2.64
C GLY A 170 0.03 11.96 -3.81
N VAL A 171 0.30 11.41 -5.01
CA VAL A 171 0.44 12.21 -6.23
C VAL A 171 -0.86 12.96 -6.55
N LEU A 172 -2.02 12.29 -6.46
CA LEU A 172 -3.33 12.90 -6.68
C LEU A 172 -3.59 14.03 -5.67
N SER A 173 -3.26 13.81 -4.40
CA SER A 173 -3.40 14.81 -3.33
C SER A 173 -2.57 16.06 -3.61
N VAL A 174 -1.31 15.91 -3.96
CA VAL A 174 -0.41 17.04 -4.26
C VAL A 174 -0.87 17.77 -5.54
N LEU A 175 -1.29 17.06 -6.58
CA LEU A 175 -1.86 17.67 -7.77
C LEU A 175 -3.14 18.46 -7.45
N HIS A 176 -3.99 17.95 -6.56
CA HIS A 176 -5.17 18.65 -6.09
C HIS A 176 -4.80 19.91 -5.28
N GLU A 177 -3.87 19.84 -4.35
CA GLU A 177 -3.33 20.98 -3.61
C GLU A 177 -2.81 22.09 -4.56
N ARG A 178 -2.20 21.70 -5.68
CA ARG A 178 -1.72 22.61 -6.74
C ARG A 178 -2.85 23.11 -7.65
N GLY A 179 -4.10 22.70 -7.43
CA GLY A 179 -5.26 23.05 -8.25
C GLY A 179 -5.14 22.56 -9.70
N ALA A 180 -4.50 21.40 -9.91
CA ALA A 180 -4.25 20.85 -11.23
C ALA A 180 -5.31 19.81 -11.66
N ILE A 181 -6.02 19.18 -10.72
CA ILE A 181 -7.00 18.12 -10.99
C ILE A 181 -8.33 18.68 -11.50
N GLU A 182 -8.83 18.12 -12.59
CA GLU A 182 -10.22 18.26 -13.03
C GLU A 182 -11.07 17.11 -12.51
N CYS A 183 -10.60 15.87 -12.68
CA CYS A 183 -11.31 14.69 -12.20
C CYS A 183 -10.36 13.49 -12.03
N VAL A 184 -10.53 12.75 -10.94
CA VAL A 184 -9.91 11.44 -10.73
C VAL A 184 -10.93 10.35 -11.05
N TYR A 185 -10.64 9.51 -12.04
CA TYR A 185 -11.43 8.33 -12.33
C TYR A 185 -10.86 7.17 -11.49
N ALA A 186 -11.68 6.56 -10.65
CA ALA A 186 -11.27 5.45 -9.79
C ALA A 186 -11.99 4.17 -10.22
N ASP A 187 -11.24 3.14 -10.60
CA ASP A 187 -11.79 1.80 -10.81
C ASP A 187 -12.35 1.25 -9.49
N GLU A 188 -13.50 0.58 -9.54
CA GLU A 188 -14.07 -0.08 -8.35
C GLU A 188 -13.16 -1.13 -7.74
N THR A 189 -12.32 -1.78 -8.55
CA THR A 189 -11.31 -2.78 -8.19
C THR A 189 -11.90 -4.06 -7.62
N ARG A 190 -12.49 -4.88 -8.52
CA ARG A 190 -12.90 -6.23 -8.15
C ARG A 190 -11.70 -7.09 -7.73
N PRO A 191 -11.85 -8.16 -6.89
CA PRO A 191 -13.11 -8.57 -6.25
C PRO A 191 -13.45 -7.81 -4.96
N LEU A 192 -12.47 -7.26 -4.19
CA LEU A 192 -12.68 -6.69 -2.86
C LEU A 192 -13.07 -5.21 -2.85
N LEU A 193 -13.24 -4.60 -4.01
CA LEU A 193 -13.78 -3.25 -4.20
C LEU A 193 -13.00 -2.15 -3.44
N GLN A 194 -11.65 -2.25 -3.40
CA GLN A 194 -10.82 -1.25 -2.72
C GLN A 194 -10.96 0.15 -3.35
N GLY A 195 -11.19 0.23 -4.66
CA GLY A 195 -11.42 1.49 -5.34
C GLY A 195 -12.73 2.15 -4.91
N SER A 196 -13.83 1.41 -4.93
CA SER A 196 -15.13 1.94 -4.53
C SER A 196 -15.26 2.17 -3.03
N ARG A 197 -14.74 1.26 -2.20
CA ARG A 197 -14.90 1.32 -0.75
C ARG A 197 -13.93 2.28 -0.07
N LEU A 198 -12.70 2.33 -0.54
CA LEU A 198 -11.61 3.04 0.12
C LEU A 198 -11.18 4.28 -0.66
N THR A 199 -10.79 4.14 -1.94
CA THR A 199 -10.30 5.26 -2.73
C THR A 199 -11.37 6.32 -2.96
N ALA A 200 -12.59 5.91 -3.30
CA ALA A 200 -13.70 6.86 -3.45
C ALA A 200 -14.01 7.60 -2.12
N THR A 201 -13.95 6.88 -0.98
CA THR A 201 -14.11 7.49 0.34
C THR A 201 -13.03 8.54 0.61
N GLU A 202 -11.75 8.22 0.36
CA GLU A 202 -10.65 9.17 0.56
C GLU A 202 -10.72 10.37 -0.39
N LEU A 203 -11.13 10.17 -1.65
CA LEU A 203 -11.32 11.26 -2.63
C LEU A 203 -12.43 12.21 -2.19
N MET A 204 -13.57 11.67 -1.74
CA MET A 204 -14.71 12.47 -1.23
C MET A 204 -14.33 13.24 0.04
N GLU A 205 -13.69 12.58 1.02
CA GLU A 205 -13.21 13.22 2.24
C GLU A 205 -12.14 14.29 1.98
N GLY A 206 -11.32 14.09 0.96
CA GLY A 206 -10.29 15.05 0.51
C GLY A 206 -10.85 16.16 -0.37
N HIS A 207 -12.15 16.16 -0.69
CA HIS A 207 -12.79 17.08 -1.65
C HIS A 207 -12.09 17.08 -3.03
N ILE A 208 -11.51 15.95 -3.43
CA ILE A 208 -10.89 15.77 -4.74
C ILE A 208 -11.97 15.41 -5.74
N PRO A 209 -12.17 16.18 -6.83
CA PRO A 209 -13.16 15.85 -7.85
C PRO A 209 -12.94 14.45 -8.41
N CYS A 210 -13.95 13.59 -8.36
CA CYS A 210 -13.78 12.20 -8.75
C CYS A 210 -15.01 11.58 -9.41
N CYS A 211 -14.78 10.48 -10.11
CA CYS A 211 -15.80 9.63 -10.71
C CYS A 211 -15.43 8.17 -10.47
N LEU A 212 -16.31 7.44 -9.77
CA LEU A 212 -16.16 5.99 -9.62
C LEU A 212 -16.64 5.30 -10.90
N ILE A 213 -15.88 4.33 -11.37
CA ILE A 213 -16.20 3.52 -12.56
C ILE A 213 -16.06 2.04 -12.27
N SER A 214 -16.79 1.21 -13.00
CA SER A 214 -16.54 -0.22 -13.04
C SER A 214 -15.23 -0.51 -13.76
N ASP A 215 -14.48 -1.54 -13.34
CA ASP A 215 -13.17 -1.88 -13.93
C ASP A 215 -13.24 -2.06 -15.45
N THR A 216 -14.36 -2.60 -15.95
CA THR A 216 -14.59 -2.80 -17.39
C THR A 216 -14.84 -1.51 -18.20
N MET A 217 -15.06 -0.37 -17.52
CA MET A 217 -15.29 0.92 -18.19
C MET A 217 -13.98 1.65 -18.52
N SER A 218 -12.84 1.21 -18.01
CA SER A 218 -11.56 1.93 -18.10
C SER A 218 -11.16 2.23 -19.55
N ALA A 219 -11.31 1.26 -20.48
CA ALA A 219 -11.01 1.48 -21.90
C ALA A 219 -11.92 2.56 -22.54
N SER A 220 -13.22 2.54 -22.23
CA SER A 220 -14.17 3.55 -22.73
C SER A 220 -13.83 4.94 -22.16
N VAL A 221 -13.48 5.00 -20.87
CA VAL A 221 -13.08 6.26 -20.22
C VAL A 221 -11.81 6.81 -20.82
N MET A 222 -10.79 5.96 -21.09
CA MET A 222 -9.56 6.37 -21.78
C MET A 222 -9.86 6.99 -23.15
N ARG A 223 -10.74 6.36 -23.94
CA ARG A 223 -11.15 6.86 -25.26
C ARG A 223 -11.93 8.15 -25.19
N ASP A 224 -12.93 8.23 -24.30
CA ASP A 224 -13.99 9.24 -24.36
C ASP A 224 -13.73 10.44 -23.44
N LYS A 225 -12.91 10.28 -22.39
CA LYS A 225 -12.69 11.30 -21.34
C LYS A 225 -11.33 11.99 -21.39
N LYS A 226 -10.51 11.69 -22.39
CA LYS A 226 -9.18 12.31 -22.56
C LYS A 226 -8.34 12.20 -21.27
N ILE A 227 -8.13 10.98 -20.81
CA ILE A 227 -7.28 10.70 -19.63
C ILE A 227 -5.85 11.15 -19.92
N ASP A 228 -5.26 11.95 -19.04
CA ASP A 228 -3.91 12.49 -19.16
C ASP A 228 -2.83 11.52 -18.70
N ALA A 229 -3.14 10.72 -17.71
CA ALA A 229 -2.23 9.69 -17.17
C ALA A 229 -3.00 8.66 -16.33
N ILE A 230 -2.38 7.51 -16.17
CA ILE A 230 -2.79 6.50 -15.19
C ILE A 230 -1.70 6.42 -14.13
N ILE A 231 -2.09 6.48 -12.85
CA ILE A 231 -1.16 6.42 -11.72
C ILE A 231 -1.69 5.40 -10.73
N VAL A 232 -0.91 4.34 -10.51
CA VAL A 232 -1.26 3.23 -9.60
C VAL A 232 -0.11 2.93 -8.63
N GLY A 233 -0.38 2.17 -7.58
CA GLY A 233 0.63 1.69 -6.67
C GLY A 233 1.38 0.46 -7.16
N ALA A 234 2.16 -0.14 -6.26
CA ALA A 234 2.78 -1.45 -6.45
C ALA A 234 2.82 -2.22 -5.13
N ASP A 235 2.66 -3.54 -5.22
CA ASP A 235 2.90 -4.46 -4.11
C ASP A 235 4.32 -5.03 -4.12
N ARG A 236 4.94 -5.19 -5.32
CA ARG A 236 6.34 -5.62 -5.48
C ARG A 236 6.87 -5.18 -6.84
N ILE A 237 8.13 -4.75 -6.89
CA ILE A 237 8.84 -4.34 -8.11
C ILE A 237 10.12 -5.16 -8.22
N ALA A 238 10.30 -5.88 -9.33
CA ALA A 238 11.49 -6.66 -9.62
C ALA A 238 12.67 -5.77 -10.08
N ALA A 239 13.89 -6.33 -10.10
CA ALA A 239 15.10 -5.60 -10.47
C ALA A 239 15.06 -5.02 -11.90
N ASN A 240 14.29 -5.61 -12.83
CA ASN A 240 14.08 -5.10 -14.18
C ASN A 240 12.94 -4.07 -14.31
N GLY A 241 12.27 -3.73 -13.21
CA GLY A 241 11.14 -2.80 -13.16
C GLY A 241 9.77 -3.42 -13.45
N ASP A 242 9.67 -4.72 -13.72
CA ASP A 242 8.38 -5.41 -13.77
C ASP A 242 7.69 -5.28 -12.43
N THR A 243 6.40 -4.96 -12.47
CA THR A 243 5.67 -4.56 -11.27
C THR A 243 4.45 -5.43 -11.02
N ALA A 244 4.39 -6.09 -9.87
CA ALA A 244 3.18 -6.72 -9.38
C ALA A 244 2.33 -5.69 -8.61
N ASN A 245 1.04 -5.63 -8.94
CA ASN A 245 0.06 -4.81 -8.25
C ASN A 245 -1.31 -5.50 -8.28
N LYS A 246 -2.29 -4.89 -7.63
CA LYS A 246 -3.68 -5.39 -7.56
C LYS A 246 -4.16 -5.84 -8.93
N ILE A 247 -4.78 -7.04 -8.96
CA ILE A 247 -5.36 -7.63 -10.18
C ILE A 247 -6.17 -6.58 -10.96
N GLY A 248 -5.97 -6.52 -12.27
CA GLY A 248 -6.51 -5.51 -13.18
C GLY A 248 -5.48 -4.48 -13.66
N THR A 249 -4.38 -4.31 -12.93
CA THR A 249 -3.31 -3.34 -13.25
C THR A 249 -2.66 -3.63 -14.61
N TYR A 250 -2.36 -4.88 -14.92
CA TYR A 250 -1.81 -5.26 -16.22
C TYR A 250 -2.78 -4.92 -17.37
N GLY A 251 -4.06 -5.23 -17.20
CA GLY A 251 -5.08 -4.87 -18.19
C GLY A 251 -5.14 -3.36 -18.44
N LEU A 252 -5.07 -2.55 -17.37
CA LEU A 252 -5.01 -1.08 -17.49
C LEU A 252 -3.76 -0.62 -18.26
N ALA A 253 -2.59 -1.20 -17.97
CA ALA A 253 -1.35 -0.83 -18.65
C ALA A 253 -1.39 -1.16 -20.15
N VAL A 254 -1.98 -2.31 -20.53
CA VAL A 254 -2.20 -2.67 -21.94
C VAL A 254 -3.15 -1.68 -22.63
N MET A 255 -4.27 -1.34 -21.99
CA MET A 255 -5.21 -0.35 -22.52
C MET A 255 -4.58 1.04 -22.62
N ALA A 256 -3.78 1.45 -21.62
CA ALA A 256 -3.04 2.71 -21.65
C ALA A 256 -2.09 2.79 -22.84
N ALA A 257 -1.32 1.71 -23.10
CA ALA A 257 -0.41 1.63 -24.24
C ALA A 257 -1.16 1.75 -25.57
N TYR A 258 -2.32 1.06 -25.71
CA TYR A 258 -3.16 1.16 -26.90
C TYR A 258 -3.67 2.58 -27.15
N HIS A 259 -4.03 3.31 -26.09
CA HIS A 259 -4.55 4.68 -26.16
C HIS A 259 -3.44 5.75 -26.08
N HIS A 260 -2.15 5.35 -26.04
CA HIS A 260 -1.00 6.26 -25.90
C HIS A 260 -1.05 7.16 -24.67
N ILE A 261 -1.61 6.63 -23.57
CA ILE A 261 -1.70 7.30 -22.29
C ILE A 261 -0.54 6.85 -21.40
N PRO A 262 0.25 7.75 -20.80
CA PRO A 262 1.35 7.38 -19.92
C PRO A 262 0.84 6.66 -18.66
N PHE A 263 1.45 5.51 -18.36
CA PHE A 263 1.15 4.67 -17.22
C PHE A 263 2.29 4.74 -16.19
N TYR A 264 2.00 5.24 -15.00
CA TYR A 264 2.98 5.42 -13.93
C TYR A 264 2.70 4.49 -12.75
N ILE A 265 3.78 3.98 -12.17
CA ILE A 265 3.78 3.30 -10.87
C ILE A 265 4.26 4.32 -9.82
N ALA A 266 3.61 4.38 -8.66
CA ALA A 266 4.04 5.19 -7.53
C ALA A 266 4.20 4.31 -6.28
N ALA A 267 5.44 4.10 -5.86
CA ALA A 267 5.77 3.20 -4.77
C ALA A 267 7.07 3.62 -4.08
N PRO A 268 7.22 3.36 -2.77
CA PRO A 268 8.46 3.59 -2.06
C PRO A 268 9.54 2.60 -2.53
N PHE A 269 10.79 2.98 -2.33
CA PHE A 269 11.91 2.12 -2.69
C PHE A 269 11.92 0.78 -1.93
N SER A 270 11.32 0.73 -0.76
CA SER A 270 11.13 -0.50 0.01
C SER A 270 10.24 -1.55 -0.69
N THR A 271 9.52 -1.16 -1.75
CA THR A 271 8.72 -2.07 -2.58
C THR A 271 9.57 -2.86 -3.59
N PHE A 272 10.82 -2.42 -3.85
CA PHE A 272 11.71 -3.10 -4.78
C PHE A 272 12.30 -4.36 -4.13
N ASP A 273 12.17 -5.47 -4.83
CA ASP A 273 12.78 -6.75 -4.47
C ASP A 273 13.96 -7.06 -5.39
N PHE A 274 15.16 -6.77 -4.89
CA PHE A 274 16.40 -6.99 -5.63
C PHE A 274 16.87 -8.45 -5.69
N SER A 275 16.17 -9.34 -4.98
CA SER A 275 16.48 -10.78 -5.01
C SER A 275 15.90 -11.47 -6.23
N ILE A 276 14.93 -10.84 -6.92
CA ILE A 276 14.29 -11.35 -8.13
C ILE A 276 14.67 -10.50 -9.35
N ALA A 277 15.07 -11.15 -10.43
CA ALA A 277 15.53 -10.48 -11.64
C ALA A 277 14.37 -9.91 -12.47
N SER A 278 13.23 -10.59 -12.51
CA SER A 278 12.07 -10.22 -13.33
C SER A 278 10.73 -10.57 -12.69
N GLY A 279 9.68 -10.00 -13.23
CA GLY A 279 8.32 -10.25 -12.76
C GLY A 279 7.85 -11.70 -12.87
N LYS A 280 8.53 -12.54 -13.67
CA LYS A 280 8.24 -13.97 -13.79
C LYS A 280 8.50 -14.76 -12.51
N GLU A 281 9.36 -14.22 -11.63
CA GLU A 281 9.73 -14.83 -10.37
C GLU A 281 8.81 -14.40 -9.21
N ILE A 282 7.92 -13.45 -9.45
CA ILE A 282 6.98 -12.99 -8.43
C ILE A 282 5.90 -14.07 -8.25
N VAL A 283 5.85 -14.63 -7.03
CA VAL A 283 4.79 -15.56 -6.66
C VAL A 283 3.50 -14.79 -6.40
N ILE A 284 2.44 -15.12 -7.14
CA ILE A 284 1.13 -14.49 -7.00
C ILE A 284 0.28 -15.30 -6.05
N GLU A 285 -0.25 -14.62 -5.03
CA GLU A 285 -1.20 -15.17 -4.06
C GLU A 285 -2.54 -15.47 -4.75
N GLU A 286 -3.05 -16.69 -4.63
CA GLU A 286 -4.41 -17.04 -5.01
C GLU A 286 -5.30 -16.97 -3.77
N ARG A 287 -6.44 -16.29 -3.87
CA ARG A 287 -7.31 -15.95 -2.76
C ARG A 287 -8.61 -16.74 -2.77
N ASP A 288 -9.38 -16.59 -1.68
CA ASP A 288 -10.65 -17.28 -1.50
C ASP A 288 -11.58 -17.05 -2.72
N PRO A 289 -12.09 -18.14 -3.35
CA PRO A 289 -13.04 -18.05 -4.44
C PRO A 289 -14.31 -17.25 -4.13
N ASP A 290 -14.76 -17.22 -2.88
CA ASP A 290 -15.97 -16.52 -2.48
C ASP A 290 -15.84 -15.00 -2.60
N GLU A 291 -14.62 -14.45 -2.63
CA GLU A 291 -14.39 -13.03 -2.95
C GLU A 291 -14.90 -12.68 -4.37
N VAL A 292 -14.79 -13.59 -5.33
CA VAL A 292 -15.29 -13.39 -6.70
C VAL A 292 -16.76 -13.76 -6.82
N ARG A 293 -17.21 -14.82 -6.14
CA ARG A 293 -18.61 -15.28 -6.19
C ARG A 293 -19.61 -14.30 -5.60
N GLY A 294 -19.15 -13.38 -4.74
CA GLY A 294 -20.05 -12.42 -4.09
C GLY A 294 -19.31 -11.25 -3.48
N PHE A 295 -20.04 -10.46 -2.68
CA PHE A 295 -19.50 -9.38 -1.89
C PHE A 295 -20.37 -9.12 -0.66
N ALA A 296 -19.77 -8.83 0.49
CA ALA A 296 -20.46 -8.51 1.75
C ALA A 296 -21.53 -9.57 2.14
N GLY A 297 -21.24 -10.87 1.91
CA GLY A 297 -22.15 -11.98 2.24
C GLY A 297 -23.27 -12.22 1.22
N VAL A 298 -23.31 -11.44 0.12
CA VAL A 298 -24.30 -11.62 -0.95
C VAL A 298 -23.64 -12.26 -2.15
N TYR A 299 -24.09 -13.45 -2.54
CA TYR A 299 -23.62 -14.14 -3.73
C TYR A 299 -24.23 -13.52 -5.01
N SER A 300 -23.37 -13.26 -5.99
CA SER A 300 -23.75 -12.83 -7.34
C SER A 300 -23.53 -13.91 -8.40
N ALA A 301 -22.94 -15.05 -8.02
CA ALA A 301 -22.68 -16.20 -8.86
C ALA A 301 -23.16 -17.50 -8.17
N PRO A 302 -23.35 -18.63 -8.93
CA PRO A 302 -23.59 -19.92 -8.32
C PRO A 302 -22.50 -20.29 -7.32
N LYS A 303 -22.88 -20.85 -6.16
CA LYS A 303 -21.97 -21.11 -5.04
C LYS A 303 -20.82 -22.04 -5.39
N ASP A 304 -21.07 -23.02 -6.28
CA ASP A 304 -20.09 -24.05 -6.62
C ASP A 304 -19.39 -23.79 -7.97
N VAL A 305 -19.57 -22.60 -8.59
CA VAL A 305 -18.86 -22.27 -9.83
C VAL A 305 -17.35 -22.22 -9.58
N PRO A 306 -16.51 -22.88 -10.40
CA PRO A 306 -15.05 -22.76 -10.29
C PRO A 306 -14.61 -21.30 -10.47
N VAL A 307 -13.63 -20.87 -9.69
CA VAL A 307 -13.12 -19.50 -9.69
C VAL A 307 -11.60 -19.51 -9.80
N TYR A 308 -11.07 -18.58 -10.58
CA TYR A 308 -9.68 -18.19 -10.60
C TYR A 308 -9.57 -16.78 -9.98
N ASN A 309 -8.87 -16.65 -8.83
CA ASN A 309 -8.83 -15.41 -8.05
C ASN A 309 -7.39 -15.03 -7.64
N PRO A 310 -6.52 -14.69 -8.60
CA PRO A 310 -5.21 -14.14 -8.23
C PRO A 310 -5.36 -12.75 -7.60
N ALA A 311 -4.63 -12.49 -6.53
CA ALA A 311 -4.68 -11.21 -5.83
C ALA A 311 -4.05 -10.07 -6.64
N PHE A 312 -3.06 -10.39 -7.47
CA PHE A 312 -2.21 -9.46 -8.21
C PHE A 312 -2.02 -9.94 -9.64
N ASP A 313 -1.61 -9.02 -10.51
CA ASP A 313 -1.04 -9.32 -11.81
C ASP A 313 0.31 -8.59 -12.00
N VAL A 314 1.10 -9.03 -12.97
CA VAL A 314 2.42 -8.46 -13.24
C VAL A 314 2.37 -7.64 -14.53
N THR A 315 2.70 -6.36 -14.40
CA THR A 315 2.86 -5.42 -15.51
C THR A 315 4.32 -5.41 -15.97
N PRO A 316 4.61 -5.76 -17.23
CA PRO A 316 5.94 -5.63 -17.79
C PRO A 316 6.43 -4.18 -17.76
N SER A 317 7.70 -3.98 -17.42
CA SER A 317 8.33 -2.65 -17.35
C SER A 317 8.26 -1.87 -18.67
N SER A 318 8.14 -2.55 -19.80
CA SER A 318 7.96 -1.95 -21.14
C SER A 318 6.64 -1.17 -21.31
N LEU A 319 5.64 -1.42 -20.46
CA LEU A 319 4.36 -0.70 -20.45
C LEU A 319 4.36 0.46 -19.46
N ILE A 320 5.42 0.63 -18.66
CA ILE A 320 5.50 1.64 -17.59
C ILE A 320 6.29 2.84 -18.12
N ALA A 321 5.67 4.04 -18.07
CA ALA A 321 6.30 5.29 -18.49
C ALA A 321 7.28 5.86 -17.46
N GLY A 322 7.09 5.51 -16.18
CA GLY A 322 7.96 5.90 -15.07
C GLY A 322 7.54 5.27 -13.76
N ILE A 323 8.52 5.05 -12.86
CA ILE A 323 8.30 4.63 -11.49
C ILE A 323 8.63 5.81 -10.58
N ILE A 324 7.60 6.34 -9.93
CA ILE A 324 7.67 7.49 -9.02
C ILE A 324 8.03 6.98 -7.63
N THR A 325 9.15 7.44 -7.10
CA THR A 325 9.64 7.06 -5.77
C THR A 325 9.87 8.31 -4.90
N GLU A 326 10.15 8.14 -3.62
CA GLU A 326 10.52 9.23 -2.70
C GLU A 326 11.81 9.96 -3.09
N LYS A 327 12.60 9.34 -3.96
CA LYS A 327 13.89 9.91 -4.42
C LYS A 327 13.82 10.51 -5.83
N GLY A 328 12.70 10.47 -6.50
CA GLY A 328 12.50 10.94 -7.85
C GLY A 328 11.82 9.92 -8.74
N VAL A 329 11.79 10.20 -10.03
CA VAL A 329 11.13 9.36 -11.03
C VAL A 329 12.16 8.57 -11.81
N LEU A 330 12.10 7.25 -11.69
CA LEU A 330 12.88 6.33 -12.51
C LEU A 330 12.25 6.21 -13.89
N LYS A 331 13.08 6.21 -14.94
CA LYS A 331 12.67 6.02 -16.34
C LYS A 331 13.47 4.88 -16.97
N ALA A 332 12.91 4.28 -18.01
CA ALA A 332 13.62 3.25 -18.77
C ALA A 332 14.95 3.77 -19.35
N PRO A 333 16.00 2.93 -19.43
CA PRO A 333 16.01 1.51 -19.04
C PRO A 333 16.06 1.32 -17.52
N TYR A 334 15.08 0.61 -16.98
CA TYR A 334 14.85 0.52 -15.53
C TYR A 334 15.98 -0.19 -14.79
N GLU A 335 16.54 -1.26 -15.34
CA GLU A 335 17.65 -2.00 -14.72
C GLU A 335 18.81 -1.08 -14.33
N ALA A 336 19.23 -0.21 -15.25
CA ALA A 336 20.30 0.75 -15.00
C ALA A 336 19.92 1.81 -13.97
N ALA A 337 18.68 2.31 -14.02
CA ALA A 337 18.18 3.31 -13.10
C ALA A 337 18.04 2.75 -11.67
N ILE A 338 17.53 1.53 -11.53
CA ILE A 338 17.34 0.83 -10.26
C ILE A 338 18.71 0.46 -9.65
N GLU A 339 19.66 -0.05 -10.45
CA GLU A 339 21.00 -0.40 -9.96
C GLU A 339 21.78 0.83 -9.46
N LYS A 340 21.68 1.95 -10.17
CA LYS A 340 22.26 3.23 -9.72
C LYS A 340 21.71 3.59 -8.33
N TYR A 341 20.43 3.46 -8.15
CA TYR A 341 19.69 3.78 -6.93
C TYR A 341 20.11 2.88 -5.75
N LYS A 342 20.23 1.58 -5.98
CA LYS A 342 20.72 0.61 -5.01
C LYS A 342 22.10 0.98 -4.48
N LYS A 343 23.00 1.46 -5.34
CA LYS A 343 24.35 1.91 -4.96
C LYS A 343 24.34 3.18 -4.10
N GLU A 344 23.39 4.07 -4.28
CA GLU A 344 23.26 5.29 -3.49
C GLU A 344 22.76 5.01 -2.05
N LEU A 345 21.99 3.93 -1.86
CA LEU A 345 21.52 3.51 -0.54
C LEU A 345 22.57 2.71 0.26
N SER A 346 23.57 2.15 -0.42
CA SER A 346 24.63 1.37 0.23
C SER A 346 25.78 2.25 0.73
N LYS A 347 25.72 3.56 0.51
CA LYS A 347 26.66 4.59 0.98
C LYS A 347 26.13 5.31 2.20
#